data_b70b20995e37ff0f91209a51bcf67dab
#
_entry.id   b70b20995e37ff0f91209a51bcf67dab
#
_cell.length_a   1.000
_cell.length_b   1.000
_cell.length_c   1.000
_cell.angle_alpha   90.00
_cell.angle_beta   90.00
_cell.angle_gamma   90.00
#
_symmetry.space_group_name_H-M   'P 1'
#
loop_
_entity.id
_entity.type
_entity.pdbx_description
1 polymer ?
#
loop_
_entity_poly.entity_id
_entity_poly.type
_entity_poly.pdbx_seq_one_letter_code
_entity_poly.pdbx_strand_id
1 'polypeptide(L)'
;PETAEKIRKIAKELDYKPNRAGLVLAAQKKRLKLGVILFSTGNPFFQDVLAGIDEKAEELANYNCTVITKKISFGVEAQLQTIDELLAEEVNGIAMTPYNDARIRNRINALYEQGIPVVTLNTDIENSRRLAYVGSNYTRSGATAAGLLQLMTSGTVNIGIVTGSSNILCHTERIAGFMKTLVPYRDRIHVIDTVEIHDDEVESYEKTTALLSEHPEINALFFAAGGVYGGCRSVEALERKGSVRIIAFDLVPTTRQMLENGTIAAIICQQPKIQGSKPLSLLFAYLT
;
A
#
# COMPACT_ATOMS: atom_id res chain seq x y z
N PRO A 1 -30.05 7.74 21.73
CA PRO A 1 -29.89 6.35 21.35
C PRO A 1 -31.26 5.73 20.96
N GLU A 2 -32.27 5.72 21.85
CA GLU A 2 -33.57 5.07 21.64
C GLU A 2 -34.40 5.66 20.46
N THR A 3 -34.39 6.97 20.30
CA THR A 3 -35.08 7.68 19.21
C THR A 3 -34.42 7.39 17.85
N ALA A 4 -33.09 7.27 17.80
CA ALA A 4 -32.37 6.93 16.58
C ALA A 4 -32.65 5.49 16.11
N GLU A 5 -32.81 4.55 17.04
CA GLU A 5 -33.20 3.18 16.72
C GLU A 5 -34.62 3.08 16.19
N LYS A 6 -35.56 3.80 16.82
CA LYS A 6 -36.94 3.89 16.33
C LYS A 6 -37.01 4.47 14.92
N ILE A 7 -36.26 5.54 14.64
CA ILE A 7 -36.23 6.15 13.30
C ILE A 7 -35.65 5.16 12.27
N ARG A 8 -34.57 4.44 12.59
CA ARG A 8 -33.97 3.43 11.70
C ARG A 8 -34.94 2.28 11.42
N LYS A 9 -35.69 1.84 12.43
CA LYS A 9 -36.69 0.78 12.28
C LYS A 9 -37.80 1.21 11.34
N ILE A 10 -38.39 2.40 11.55
CA ILE A 10 -39.46 2.96 10.70
C ILE A 10 -38.93 3.19 9.27
N ALA A 11 -37.70 3.72 9.10
CA ALA A 11 -37.12 3.92 7.79
C ALA A 11 -36.96 2.60 7.03
N LYS A 12 -36.59 1.52 7.73
CA LYS A 12 -36.47 0.18 7.15
C LYS A 12 -37.86 -0.42 6.79
N GLU A 13 -38.86 -0.23 7.63
CA GLU A 13 -40.24 -0.68 7.38
C GLU A 13 -40.90 0.04 6.18
N LEU A 14 -40.52 1.29 5.93
CA LEU A 14 -41.02 2.12 4.83
C LEU A 14 -40.14 2.01 3.55
N ASP A 15 -39.13 1.14 3.51
CA ASP A 15 -38.08 1.06 2.44
C ASP A 15 -37.51 2.47 2.07
N TYR A 16 -37.42 3.33 3.09
CA TYR A 16 -36.94 4.69 2.90
C TYR A 16 -35.45 4.67 2.55
N LYS A 17 -35.13 5.08 1.33
CA LYS A 17 -33.74 5.32 0.88
C LYS A 17 -33.47 6.82 0.95
N PRO A 18 -32.49 7.26 1.79
CA PRO A 18 -32.14 8.67 1.84
C PRO A 18 -31.80 9.19 0.44
N ASN A 19 -32.40 10.30 0.05
CA ASN A 19 -32.09 10.94 -1.21
C ASN A 19 -30.65 11.48 -1.13
N ARG A 20 -29.78 11.05 -2.06
CA ARG A 20 -28.39 11.53 -2.13
C ARG A 20 -28.28 13.06 -2.15
N ALA A 21 -29.20 13.76 -2.82
CA ALA A 21 -29.24 15.21 -2.83
C ALA A 21 -29.53 15.80 -1.43
N GLY A 22 -30.39 15.15 -0.62
CA GLY A 22 -30.67 15.54 0.75
C GLY A 22 -29.48 15.33 1.70
N LEU A 23 -28.74 14.23 1.51
CA LEU A 23 -27.49 13.97 2.25
C LEU A 23 -26.42 15.02 1.92
N VAL A 24 -26.27 15.37 0.65
CA VAL A 24 -25.37 16.42 0.18
C VAL A 24 -25.71 17.78 0.80
N LEU A 25 -26.99 18.17 0.82
CA LEU A 25 -27.44 19.40 1.46
C LEU A 25 -27.20 19.40 2.98
N ALA A 26 -27.36 18.26 3.64
CA ALA A 26 -27.05 18.12 5.07
C ALA A 26 -25.53 18.19 5.33
N ALA A 27 -24.71 17.60 4.45
CA ALA A 27 -23.25 17.66 4.53
C ALA A 27 -22.72 19.08 4.29
N GLN A 28 -23.33 19.87 3.41
CA GLN A 28 -22.95 21.28 3.16
C GLN A 28 -23.08 22.18 4.41
N LYS A 29 -23.90 21.79 5.40
CA LYS A 29 -24.01 22.50 6.69
C LYS A 29 -22.86 22.17 7.65
N LYS A 30 -22.17 21.04 7.46
CA LYS A 30 -21.01 20.63 8.26
C LYS A 30 -19.75 20.95 7.46
N ARG A 31 -18.82 21.71 8.05
CA ARG A 31 -17.47 21.85 7.50
C ARG A 31 -16.68 20.62 7.90
N LEU A 32 -16.54 19.68 6.99
CA LEU A 32 -15.76 18.47 7.23
C LEU A 32 -14.29 18.70 6.87
N LYS A 33 -13.41 18.17 7.69
CA LYS A 33 -11.97 18.12 7.42
C LYS A 33 -11.50 16.67 7.46
N LEU A 34 -10.83 16.21 6.45
CA LEU A 34 -10.22 14.88 6.39
C LEU A 34 -8.70 15.01 6.37
N GLY A 35 -8.03 14.29 7.25
CA GLY A 35 -6.57 14.19 7.26
C GLY A 35 -6.11 13.03 6.38
N VAL A 36 -4.98 13.20 5.69
CA VAL A 36 -4.28 12.14 4.98
C VAL A 36 -2.83 12.08 5.44
N ILE A 37 -2.34 10.89 5.78
CA ILE A 37 -0.95 10.66 6.14
C ILE A 37 -0.35 9.65 5.17
N LEU A 38 0.67 10.06 4.41
CA LEU A 38 1.41 9.21 3.50
C LEU A 38 2.89 9.19 3.86
N PHE A 39 3.55 8.05 3.64
CA PHE A 39 5.00 8.02 3.69
C PHE A 39 5.59 8.83 2.52
N SER A 40 6.56 9.69 2.84
CA SER A 40 7.37 10.41 1.85
C SER A 40 8.52 9.51 1.43
N THR A 41 8.23 8.53 0.59
CA THR A 41 9.24 7.71 -0.06
C THR A 41 9.54 8.32 -1.44
N GLY A 42 10.75 8.13 -1.94
CA GLY A 42 11.07 8.44 -3.33
C GLY A 42 10.33 7.57 -4.35
N ASN A 43 9.48 6.65 -3.89
CA ASN A 43 8.77 5.69 -4.71
C ASN A 43 7.69 6.37 -5.58
N PRO A 44 7.83 6.35 -6.93
CA PRO A 44 6.90 6.99 -7.86
C PRO A 44 5.45 6.49 -7.75
N PHE A 45 5.22 5.29 -7.21
CA PHE A 45 3.88 4.76 -6.95
C PHE A 45 3.01 5.72 -6.15
N PHE A 46 3.59 6.42 -5.16
CA PHE A 46 2.85 7.36 -4.33
C PHE A 46 2.49 8.67 -5.05
N GLN A 47 3.09 8.98 -6.21
CA GLN A 47 2.66 10.11 -7.03
C GLN A 47 1.25 9.86 -7.60
N ASP A 48 0.97 8.64 -8.06
CA ASP A 48 -0.37 8.26 -8.53
C ASP A 48 -1.39 8.14 -7.39
N VAL A 49 -0.95 7.71 -6.20
CA VAL A 49 -1.82 7.73 -4.99
C VAL A 49 -2.21 9.17 -4.67
N LEU A 50 -1.24 10.10 -4.68
CA LEU A 50 -1.48 11.53 -4.46
C LEU A 50 -2.42 12.11 -5.51
N ALA A 51 -2.22 11.80 -6.79
CA ALA A 51 -3.13 12.25 -7.85
C ALA A 51 -4.57 11.81 -7.59
N GLY A 52 -4.76 10.57 -7.09
CA GLY A 52 -6.09 10.09 -6.70
C GLY A 52 -6.67 10.82 -5.46
N ILE A 53 -5.82 11.22 -4.51
CA ILE A 53 -6.22 12.02 -3.35
C ILE A 53 -6.64 13.41 -3.82
N ASP A 54 -5.84 14.07 -4.66
CA ASP A 54 -6.07 15.43 -5.12
C ASP A 54 -7.35 15.52 -5.97
N GLU A 55 -7.54 14.58 -6.93
CA GLU A 55 -8.77 14.48 -7.72
C GLU A 55 -10.01 14.33 -6.81
N LYS A 56 -9.92 13.53 -5.73
CA LYS A 56 -11.03 13.36 -4.79
C LYS A 56 -11.20 14.56 -3.87
N ALA A 57 -10.13 15.22 -3.46
CA ALA A 57 -10.19 16.44 -2.65
C ALA A 57 -10.93 17.57 -3.38
N GLU A 58 -10.64 17.77 -4.67
CA GLU A 58 -11.36 18.72 -5.52
C GLU A 58 -12.86 18.40 -5.63
N GLU A 59 -13.22 17.12 -5.80
CA GLU A 59 -14.62 16.68 -5.79
C GLU A 59 -15.30 17.00 -4.44
N LEU A 60 -14.65 16.66 -3.32
CA LEU A 60 -15.19 16.84 -1.98
C LEU A 60 -15.29 18.30 -1.54
N ALA A 61 -14.46 19.19 -2.11
CA ALA A 61 -14.56 20.63 -1.87
C ALA A 61 -15.95 21.19 -2.24
N ASN A 62 -16.61 20.64 -3.27
CA ASN A 62 -17.98 21.01 -3.64
C ASN A 62 -19.02 20.66 -2.56
N TYR A 63 -18.64 19.81 -1.60
CA TYR A 63 -19.48 19.38 -0.47
C TYR A 63 -19.02 19.97 0.86
N ASN A 64 -18.25 21.09 0.83
CA ASN A 64 -17.71 21.76 2.00
C ASN A 64 -16.80 20.84 2.88
N CYS A 65 -16.07 19.95 2.22
CA CYS A 65 -15.10 19.05 2.84
C CYS A 65 -13.68 19.42 2.38
N THR A 66 -12.81 19.71 3.34
CA THR A 66 -11.40 20.03 3.10
C THR A 66 -10.53 18.78 3.36
N VAL A 67 -9.55 18.53 2.52
CA VAL A 67 -8.57 17.46 2.69
C VAL A 67 -7.21 18.07 3.02
N ILE A 68 -6.57 17.58 4.09
CA ILE A 68 -5.25 18.02 4.55
C ILE A 68 -4.29 16.85 4.41
N THR A 69 -3.34 16.93 3.49
CA THR A 69 -2.38 15.87 3.22
C THR A 69 -1.03 16.18 3.87
N LYS A 70 -0.56 15.26 4.70
CA LYS A 70 0.77 15.28 5.32
C LYS A 70 1.63 14.16 4.75
N LYS A 71 2.86 14.49 4.36
CA LYS A 71 3.87 13.53 3.94
C LYS A 71 4.91 13.41 5.04
N ILE A 72 5.19 12.19 5.47
CA ILE A 72 6.09 11.92 6.60
C ILE A 72 7.19 10.95 6.20
N SER A 73 8.32 11.02 6.89
CA SER A 73 9.35 9.99 6.83
C SER A 73 8.86 8.68 7.47
N PHE A 74 9.53 7.57 7.15
CA PHE A 74 9.27 6.31 7.85
C PHE A 74 9.58 6.46 9.34
N GLY A 75 8.69 5.96 10.17
CA GLY A 75 8.87 5.93 11.61
C GLY A 75 7.59 6.12 12.40
N VAL A 76 7.54 5.49 13.56
CA VAL A 76 6.36 5.50 14.43
C VAL A 76 6.16 6.88 15.05
N GLU A 77 7.24 7.55 15.50
CA GLU A 77 7.19 8.86 16.15
C GLU A 77 6.67 9.94 15.21
N ALA A 78 7.18 9.98 13.97
CA ALA A 78 6.72 10.91 12.95
C ALA A 78 5.21 10.72 12.67
N GLN A 79 4.75 9.47 12.65
CA GLN A 79 3.34 9.16 12.41
C GLN A 79 2.45 9.56 13.58
N LEU A 80 2.86 9.30 14.84
CA LEU A 80 2.12 9.71 16.03
C LEU A 80 2.03 11.23 16.12
N GLN A 81 3.14 11.94 15.93
CA GLN A 81 3.17 13.40 15.92
C GLN A 81 2.23 13.97 14.84
N THR A 82 2.25 13.41 13.64
CA THR A 82 1.39 13.89 12.54
C THR A 82 -0.10 13.64 12.81
N ILE A 83 -0.45 12.53 13.49
CA ILE A 83 -1.82 12.33 13.96
C ILE A 83 -2.22 13.44 14.93
N ASP A 84 -1.36 13.79 15.88
CA ASP A 84 -1.64 14.86 16.85
C ASP A 84 -1.76 16.23 16.17
N GLU A 85 -0.93 16.53 15.16
CA GLU A 85 -1.06 17.74 14.34
C GLU A 85 -2.40 17.82 13.62
N LEU A 86 -2.85 16.72 12.99
CA LEU A 86 -4.14 16.66 12.32
C LEU A 86 -5.32 16.82 13.29
N LEU A 87 -5.20 16.27 14.50
CA LEU A 87 -6.22 16.46 15.55
C LEU A 87 -6.28 17.91 16.02
N ALA A 88 -5.15 18.59 16.12
CA ALA A 88 -5.11 20.04 16.43
C ALA A 88 -5.74 20.89 15.31
N GLU A 89 -5.74 20.38 14.06
CA GLU A 89 -6.46 20.98 12.93
C GLU A 89 -7.96 20.60 12.90
N GLU A 90 -8.45 19.86 13.91
CA GLU A 90 -9.85 19.44 14.08
C GLU A 90 -10.36 18.57 12.91
N VAL A 91 -9.57 17.61 12.44
CA VAL A 91 -10.02 16.66 11.40
C VAL A 91 -11.11 15.73 11.95
N ASN A 92 -12.08 15.39 11.11
CA ASN A 92 -13.19 14.53 11.45
C ASN A 92 -12.93 13.05 11.12
N GLY A 93 -11.89 12.75 10.34
CA GLY A 93 -11.48 11.40 9.98
C GLY A 93 -10.10 11.41 9.33
N ILE A 94 -9.40 10.27 9.36
CA ILE A 94 -8.02 10.15 8.88
C ILE A 94 -7.90 8.97 7.91
N ALA A 95 -7.31 9.21 6.73
CA ALA A 95 -6.81 8.19 5.84
C ALA A 95 -5.29 8.09 5.99
N MET A 96 -4.72 6.88 6.15
CA MET A 96 -3.28 6.77 6.40
C MET A 96 -2.66 5.48 5.89
N THR A 97 -1.38 5.55 5.51
CA THR A 97 -0.51 4.39 5.35
C THR A 97 0.11 4.08 6.72
N PRO A 98 -0.36 3.05 7.45
CA PRO A 98 0.11 2.83 8.82
C PRO A 98 1.46 2.10 8.85
N TYR A 99 2.29 2.45 9.83
CA TYR A 99 3.39 1.63 10.28
C TYR A 99 2.85 0.49 11.17
N ASN A 100 3.25 -0.75 10.92
CA ASN A 100 2.75 -1.91 11.69
C ASN A 100 3.44 -1.99 13.06
N ASP A 101 3.03 -1.12 13.96
CA ASP A 101 3.53 -1.02 15.33
C ASP A 101 2.36 -0.94 16.32
N ALA A 102 2.54 -1.52 17.51
CA ALA A 102 1.51 -1.55 18.53
C ALA A 102 1.06 -0.14 18.98
N ARG A 103 1.95 0.85 18.98
CA ARG A 103 1.64 2.24 19.36
C ARG A 103 0.72 2.88 18.34
N ILE A 104 0.95 2.66 17.03
CA ILE A 104 0.06 3.14 15.96
C ILE A 104 -1.30 2.47 16.05
N ARG A 105 -1.33 1.13 16.24
CA ARG A 105 -2.58 0.39 16.46
C ARG A 105 -3.37 0.95 17.63
N ASN A 106 -2.71 1.17 18.77
CA ASN A 106 -3.34 1.71 19.97
C ASN A 106 -3.87 3.14 19.73
N ARG A 107 -3.13 3.94 18.95
CA ARG A 107 -3.59 5.30 18.58
C ARG A 107 -4.83 5.25 17.69
N ILE A 108 -4.87 4.37 16.70
CA ILE A 108 -6.07 4.14 15.86
C ILE A 108 -7.27 3.71 16.71
N ASN A 109 -7.04 2.81 17.68
CA ASN A 109 -8.09 2.35 18.57
C ASN A 109 -8.61 3.49 19.47
N ALA A 110 -7.73 4.35 19.97
CA ALA A 110 -8.12 5.53 20.74
C ALA A 110 -8.91 6.54 19.89
N LEU A 111 -8.55 6.75 18.63
CA LEU A 111 -9.31 7.59 17.70
C LEU A 111 -10.72 7.05 17.46
N TYR A 112 -10.86 5.74 17.33
CA TYR A 112 -12.17 5.09 17.21
C TYR A 112 -13.07 5.39 18.43
N GLU A 113 -12.55 5.31 19.65
CA GLU A 113 -13.30 5.65 20.88
C GLU A 113 -13.69 7.15 20.93
N GLN A 114 -12.90 8.02 20.30
CA GLN A 114 -13.18 9.45 20.16
C GLN A 114 -14.16 9.78 19.04
N GLY A 115 -14.62 8.76 18.28
CA GLY A 115 -15.52 8.94 17.15
C GLY A 115 -14.83 9.46 15.89
N ILE A 116 -13.51 9.38 15.80
CA ILE A 116 -12.72 9.78 14.63
C ILE A 116 -12.37 8.51 13.82
N PRO A 117 -13.06 8.25 12.70
CA PRO A 117 -12.82 7.07 11.89
C PRO A 117 -11.46 7.13 11.19
N VAL A 118 -10.80 5.97 11.12
CA VAL A 118 -9.55 5.80 10.38
C VAL A 118 -9.77 4.81 9.24
N VAL A 119 -9.35 5.16 8.03
CA VAL A 119 -9.23 4.24 6.90
C VAL A 119 -7.75 4.06 6.57
N THR A 120 -7.28 2.83 6.58
CA THR A 120 -5.92 2.52 6.15
C THR A 120 -5.86 2.34 4.64
N LEU A 121 -4.76 2.77 4.03
CA LEU A 121 -4.55 2.66 2.58
C LEU A 121 -3.16 2.13 2.25
N ASN A 122 -3.03 1.49 1.10
CA ASN A 122 -1.84 0.83 0.60
C ASN A 122 -1.39 -0.32 1.52
N THR A 123 -0.85 -0.06 2.69
CA THR A 123 -0.58 -1.08 3.71
C THR A 123 -1.62 -1.05 4.83
N ASP A 124 -1.72 -2.14 5.58
CA ASP A 124 -2.69 -2.27 6.67
C ASP A 124 -1.98 -2.42 8.02
N ILE A 125 -2.75 -2.46 9.10
CA ILE A 125 -2.28 -2.71 10.46
C ILE A 125 -3.21 -3.70 11.17
N GLU A 126 -2.62 -4.77 11.67
CA GLU A 126 -3.37 -5.87 12.29
C GLU A 126 -4.07 -5.46 13.59
N ASN A 127 -5.21 -6.09 13.83
CA ASN A 127 -5.97 -5.96 15.08
C ASN A 127 -6.32 -4.52 15.47
N SER A 128 -6.46 -3.61 14.49
CA SER A 128 -6.89 -2.24 14.70
C SER A 128 -8.40 -2.07 14.49
N ARG A 129 -8.98 -1.06 15.15
CA ARG A 129 -10.39 -0.67 15.02
C ARG A 129 -10.57 0.36 13.90
N ARG A 130 -9.80 0.23 12.81
CA ARG A 130 -9.98 1.03 11.62
C ARG A 130 -11.36 0.77 11.00
N LEU A 131 -11.93 1.77 10.34
CA LEU A 131 -13.21 1.67 9.63
C LEU A 131 -13.12 0.72 8.43
N ALA A 132 -12.04 0.83 7.66
CA ALA A 132 -11.80 0.01 6.47
C ALA A 132 -10.31 0.03 6.08
N TYR A 133 -9.94 -0.93 5.24
CA TYR A 133 -8.67 -0.97 4.52
C TYR A 133 -8.92 -0.84 3.02
N VAL A 134 -8.13 -0.03 2.34
CA VAL A 134 -8.15 0.15 0.89
C VAL A 134 -6.77 -0.14 0.32
N GLY A 135 -6.61 -1.30 -0.27
CA GLY A 135 -5.36 -1.76 -0.86
C GLY A 135 -5.53 -3.09 -1.58
N SER A 136 -4.43 -3.65 -2.00
CA SER A 136 -4.39 -4.97 -2.62
C SER A 136 -4.43 -6.09 -1.56
N ASN A 137 -4.83 -7.28 -1.96
CA ASN A 137 -4.58 -8.48 -1.16
C ASN A 137 -3.15 -8.94 -1.42
N TYR A 138 -2.24 -8.53 -0.56
CA TYR A 138 -0.81 -8.73 -0.78
C TYR A 138 -0.36 -10.19 -0.70
N THR A 139 -1.01 -11.01 0.13
CA THR A 139 -0.79 -12.46 0.16
C THR A 139 -1.14 -13.08 -1.21
N ARG A 140 -2.26 -12.68 -1.82
CA ARG A 140 -2.61 -13.13 -3.19
C ARG A 140 -1.67 -12.58 -4.24
N SER A 141 -1.21 -11.33 -4.09
CA SER A 141 -0.24 -10.74 -5.01
C SER A 141 1.09 -11.50 -4.99
N GLY A 142 1.58 -11.87 -3.80
CA GLY A 142 2.76 -12.71 -3.66
C GLY A 142 2.55 -14.11 -4.27
N ALA A 143 1.38 -14.72 -4.05
CA ALA A 143 1.04 -15.99 -4.67
C ALA A 143 1.01 -15.90 -6.22
N THR A 144 0.52 -14.77 -6.77
CA THR A 144 0.56 -14.50 -8.21
C THR A 144 1.99 -14.40 -8.72
N ALA A 145 2.87 -13.70 -7.98
CA ALA A 145 4.30 -13.63 -8.34
C ALA A 145 4.95 -15.01 -8.41
N ALA A 146 4.69 -15.87 -7.42
CA ALA A 146 5.20 -17.24 -7.41
C ALA A 146 4.65 -18.06 -8.59
N GLY A 147 3.36 -17.94 -8.90
CA GLY A 147 2.74 -18.60 -10.05
C GLY A 147 3.35 -18.15 -11.40
N LEU A 148 3.56 -16.85 -11.57
CA LEU A 148 4.24 -16.30 -12.76
C LEU A 148 5.67 -16.83 -12.88
N LEU A 149 6.43 -16.87 -11.78
CA LEU A 149 7.79 -17.40 -11.78
C LEU A 149 7.81 -18.86 -12.24
N GLN A 150 6.88 -19.68 -11.74
CA GLN A 150 6.77 -21.08 -12.14
C GLN A 150 6.50 -21.26 -13.65
N LEU A 151 5.62 -20.42 -14.20
CA LEU A 151 5.26 -20.45 -15.63
C LEU A 151 6.40 -19.99 -16.54
N MET A 152 7.26 -19.08 -16.04
CA MET A 152 8.34 -18.48 -16.82
C MET A 152 9.69 -19.16 -16.65
N THR A 153 9.79 -20.19 -15.80
CA THR A 153 11.05 -20.86 -15.48
C THR A 153 10.95 -22.37 -15.62
N SER A 154 12.05 -22.99 -15.99
CA SER A 154 12.22 -24.46 -16.04
C SER A 154 13.52 -24.85 -15.31
N GLY A 155 13.60 -26.13 -14.88
CA GLY A 155 14.77 -26.61 -14.13
C GLY A 155 14.85 -26.01 -12.72
N THR A 156 16.06 -25.95 -12.19
CA THR A 156 16.33 -25.39 -10.86
C THR A 156 16.27 -23.87 -10.88
N VAL A 157 15.54 -23.29 -9.93
CA VAL A 157 15.37 -21.85 -9.77
C VAL A 157 15.88 -21.44 -8.39
N ASN A 158 16.87 -20.60 -8.38
CA ASN A 158 17.48 -20.02 -7.19
C ASN A 158 17.09 -18.54 -7.10
N ILE A 159 16.37 -18.18 -6.06
CA ILE A 159 15.71 -16.88 -5.93
C ILE A 159 16.42 -16.02 -4.90
N GLY A 160 16.75 -14.78 -5.27
CA GLY A 160 17.01 -13.69 -4.33
C GLY A 160 15.73 -12.88 -4.12
N ILE A 161 15.38 -12.58 -2.88
CA ILE A 161 14.28 -11.68 -2.56
C ILE A 161 14.82 -10.30 -2.18
N VAL A 162 14.31 -9.26 -2.83
CA VAL A 162 14.58 -7.86 -2.47
C VAL A 162 13.30 -7.27 -1.90
N THR A 163 13.33 -6.86 -0.63
CA THR A 163 12.13 -6.42 0.09
C THR A 163 12.36 -5.10 0.81
N GLY A 164 11.28 -4.43 1.18
CA GLY A 164 11.33 -3.27 2.06
C GLY A 164 11.22 -3.67 3.53
N SER A 165 11.05 -2.66 4.40
CA SER A 165 10.98 -2.86 5.85
C SER A 165 9.94 -3.91 6.25
N SER A 166 10.33 -4.79 7.16
CA SER A 166 9.46 -5.79 7.79
C SER A 166 8.32 -5.17 8.63
N ASN A 167 8.45 -3.90 9.00
CA ASN A 167 7.38 -3.14 9.68
C ASN A 167 6.32 -2.59 8.72
N ILE A 168 6.42 -2.86 7.44
CA ILE A 168 5.41 -2.52 6.43
C ILE A 168 4.70 -3.81 6.02
N LEU A 169 3.48 -3.99 6.49
CA LEU A 169 2.73 -5.25 6.38
C LEU A 169 2.58 -5.76 4.94
N CYS A 170 2.43 -4.87 3.97
CA CYS A 170 2.31 -5.27 2.57
C CYS A 170 3.55 -6.01 2.04
N HIS A 171 4.75 -5.72 2.54
CA HIS A 171 5.98 -6.42 2.14
C HIS A 171 6.01 -7.83 2.69
N THR A 172 5.76 -7.99 3.99
CA THR A 172 5.75 -9.29 4.66
C THR A 172 4.63 -10.20 4.13
N GLU A 173 3.45 -9.66 3.84
CA GLU A 173 2.34 -10.42 3.25
C GLU A 173 2.64 -10.89 1.82
N ARG A 174 3.30 -10.07 1.00
CA ARG A 174 3.74 -10.49 -0.35
C ARG A 174 4.70 -11.66 -0.26
N ILE A 175 5.71 -11.57 0.63
CA ILE A 175 6.67 -12.66 0.84
C ILE A 175 5.97 -13.90 1.37
N ALA A 176 5.08 -13.77 2.36
CA ALA A 176 4.35 -14.90 2.92
C ALA A 176 3.51 -15.64 1.85
N GLY A 177 2.80 -14.89 1.01
CA GLY A 177 2.04 -15.44 -0.10
C GLY A 177 2.91 -16.13 -1.15
N PHE A 178 4.05 -15.52 -1.50
CA PHE A 178 5.05 -16.06 -2.41
C PHE A 178 5.62 -17.38 -1.89
N MET A 179 6.15 -17.38 -0.67
CA MET A 179 6.74 -18.55 -0.02
C MET A 179 5.75 -19.70 0.12
N LYS A 180 4.52 -19.41 0.58
CA LYS A 180 3.46 -20.42 0.74
C LYS A 180 3.14 -21.13 -0.59
N THR A 181 3.13 -20.39 -1.68
CA THR A 181 2.82 -20.91 -3.02
C THR A 181 3.96 -21.79 -3.56
N LEU A 182 5.21 -21.52 -3.15
CA LEU A 182 6.37 -22.30 -3.58
C LEU A 182 6.55 -23.63 -2.82
N VAL A 183 5.86 -23.85 -1.69
CA VAL A 183 6.01 -25.07 -0.87
C VAL A 183 5.94 -26.39 -1.68
N PRO A 184 5.02 -26.57 -2.67
CA PRO A 184 4.97 -27.78 -3.47
C PRO A 184 6.15 -27.95 -4.46
N TYR A 185 6.93 -26.92 -4.68
CA TYR A 185 7.99 -26.83 -5.69
C TYR A 185 9.40 -26.74 -5.08
N ARG A 186 9.53 -26.97 -3.79
CA ARG A 186 10.79 -26.85 -3.04
C ARG A 186 11.91 -27.75 -3.52
N ASP A 187 11.60 -28.79 -4.29
CA ASP A 187 12.61 -29.69 -4.87
C ASP A 187 13.34 -29.02 -6.04
N ARG A 188 12.78 -28.00 -6.65
CA ARG A 188 13.37 -27.29 -7.79
C ARG A 188 13.48 -25.76 -7.61
N ILE A 189 12.72 -25.18 -6.68
CA ILE A 189 12.71 -23.72 -6.44
C ILE A 189 13.17 -23.42 -5.02
N HIS A 190 14.28 -22.71 -4.92
CA HIS A 190 14.96 -22.41 -3.66
C HIS A 190 15.05 -20.91 -3.46
N VAL A 191 14.67 -20.40 -2.30
CA VAL A 191 15.03 -19.04 -1.88
C VAL A 191 16.39 -19.11 -1.23
N ILE A 192 17.37 -18.43 -1.84
CA ILE A 192 18.76 -18.45 -1.43
C ILE A 192 19.01 -17.45 -0.32
N ASP A 193 18.57 -16.18 -0.56
CA ASP A 193 18.72 -15.13 0.43
C ASP A 193 17.67 -14.03 0.24
N THR A 194 17.53 -13.17 1.26
CA THR A 194 16.61 -12.03 1.29
C THR A 194 17.32 -10.79 1.79
N VAL A 195 17.31 -9.71 1.01
CA VAL A 195 17.87 -8.43 1.39
C VAL A 195 16.77 -7.39 1.61
N GLU A 196 16.88 -6.67 2.71
CA GLU A 196 15.96 -5.57 3.04
C GLU A 196 16.56 -4.24 2.57
N ILE A 197 15.74 -3.43 1.89
CA ILE A 197 16.03 -2.07 1.44
C ILE A 197 14.93 -1.12 1.94
N HIS A 198 15.17 0.19 1.89
CA HIS A 198 14.19 1.19 2.36
C HIS A 198 13.44 1.87 1.20
N ASP A 199 13.02 1.10 0.19
CA ASP A 199 12.42 1.58 -1.06
C ASP A 199 13.32 2.59 -1.82
N ASP A 200 14.61 2.58 -1.51
CA ASP A 200 15.64 3.46 -2.11
C ASP A 200 16.34 2.77 -3.28
N GLU A 201 16.49 3.50 -4.39
CA GLU A 201 17.05 2.94 -5.62
C GLU A 201 18.56 2.70 -5.53
N VAL A 202 19.30 3.54 -4.79
CA VAL A 202 20.76 3.40 -4.62
C VAL A 202 21.04 2.23 -3.70
N GLU A 203 20.37 2.15 -2.57
CA GLU A 203 20.48 1.03 -1.64
C GLU A 203 20.10 -0.30 -2.33
N SER A 204 19.06 -0.29 -3.15
CA SER A 204 18.64 -1.46 -3.93
C SER A 204 19.72 -1.89 -4.93
N TYR A 205 20.36 -0.93 -5.62
CA TYR A 205 21.45 -1.22 -6.51
C TYR A 205 22.63 -1.89 -5.76
N GLU A 206 23.06 -1.31 -4.65
CA GLU A 206 24.20 -1.80 -3.87
C GLU A 206 23.93 -3.19 -3.29
N LYS A 207 22.78 -3.38 -2.63
CA LYS A 207 22.42 -4.65 -2.00
C LYS A 207 22.11 -5.77 -3.01
N THR A 208 21.51 -5.44 -4.15
CA THR A 208 21.30 -6.43 -5.22
C THR A 208 22.62 -6.82 -5.86
N THR A 209 23.57 -5.88 -6.02
CA THR A 209 24.92 -6.17 -6.51
C THR A 209 25.67 -7.13 -5.57
N ALA A 210 25.63 -6.85 -4.27
CA ALA A 210 26.23 -7.72 -3.25
C ALA A 210 25.60 -9.11 -3.27
N LEU A 211 24.27 -9.19 -3.21
CA LEU A 211 23.51 -10.44 -3.25
C LEU A 211 23.88 -11.32 -4.46
N LEU A 212 23.93 -10.74 -5.65
CA LEU A 212 24.23 -11.50 -6.88
C LEU A 212 25.72 -11.86 -7.00
N SER A 213 26.61 -11.12 -6.33
CA SER A 213 28.04 -11.42 -6.29
C SER A 213 28.37 -12.52 -5.28
N GLU A 214 27.72 -12.51 -4.13
CA GLU A 214 27.86 -13.52 -3.09
C GLU A 214 27.17 -14.84 -3.46
N HIS A 215 26.08 -14.76 -4.24
CA HIS A 215 25.27 -15.90 -4.69
C HIS A 215 25.15 -15.94 -6.21
N PRO A 216 26.22 -16.32 -6.92
CA PRO A 216 26.22 -16.36 -8.39
C PRO A 216 25.25 -17.38 -8.98
N GLU A 217 24.77 -18.35 -8.20
CA GLU A 217 23.74 -19.33 -8.56
C GLU A 217 22.34 -18.75 -8.66
N ILE A 218 22.07 -17.54 -8.12
CA ILE A 218 20.75 -16.88 -8.21
C ILE A 218 20.44 -16.62 -9.68
N ASN A 219 19.31 -17.16 -10.16
CA ASN A 219 18.80 -16.99 -11.53
C ASN A 219 17.39 -16.39 -11.58
N ALA A 220 16.86 -15.98 -10.43
CA ALA A 220 15.62 -15.21 -10.33
C ALA A 220 15.69 -14.18 -9.21
N LEU A 221 15.02 -13.04 -9.39
CA LEU A 221 14.84 -12.02 -8.35
C LEU A 221 13.34 -11.74 -8.19
N PHE A 222 12.90 -11.67 -6.95
CA PHE A 222 11.57 -11.24 -6.57
C PHE A 222 11.65 -9.93 -5.78
N PHE A 223 11.21 -8.82 -6.39
CA PHE A 223 11.10 -7.53 -5.73
C PHE A 223 9.73 -7.41 -5.05
N ALA A 224 9.70 -7.48 -3.74
CA ALA A 224 8.49 -7.38 -2.93
C ALA A 224 8.17 -5.93 -2.49
N ALA A 225 9.03 -4.97 -2.81
CA ALA A 225 8.97 -3.56 -2.41
C ALA A 225 9.35 -2.62 -3.57
N GLY A 226 9.58 -1.33 -3.28
CA GLY A 226 10.17 -0.35 -4.20
C GLY A 226 11.65 -0.62 -4.50
N GLY A 227 12.38 0.38 -5.06
CA GLY A 227 13.80 0.23 -5.41
C GLY A 227 14.05 -0.72 -6.61
N VAL A 228 13.03 -1.04 -7.37
CA VAL A 228 13.09 -2.03 -8.48
C VAL A 228 14.06 -1.61 -9.56
N TYR A 229 14.08 -0.32 -9.90
CA TYR A 229 14.95 0.21 -10.95
C TYR A 229 16.43 0.05 -10.58
N GLY A 230 16.82 0.39 -9.35
CA GLY A 230 18.18 0.21 -8.85
C GLY A 230 18.63 -1.24 -8.94
N GLY A 231 17.80 -2.19 -8.48
CA GLY A 231 18.11 -3.62 -8.58
C GLY A 231 18.19 -4.10 -10.03
N CYS A 232 17.36 -3.60 -10.95
CA CYS A 232 17.48 -3.90 -12.38
C CYS A 232 18.80 -3.38 -12.97
N ARG A 233 19.22 -2.17 -12.58
CA ARG A 233 20.52 -1.60 -13.00
C ARG A 233 21.71 -2.42 -12.52
N SER A 234 21.60 -3.01 -11.33
CA SER A 234 22.60 -3.96 -10.83
C SER A 234 22.72 -5.20 -11.73
N VAL A 235 21.58 -5.81 -12.10
CA VAL A 235 21.55 -6.97 -13.01
C VAL A 235 22.16 -6.65 -14.38
N GLU A 236 21.89 -5.45 -14.92
CA GLU A 236 22.48 -4.98 -16.17
C GLU A 236 24.00 -4.74 -16.03
N ALA A 237 24.44 -4.09 -14.95
CA ALA A 237 25.85 -3.81 -14.69
C ALA A 237 26.72 -5.07 -14.50
N LEU A 238 26.12 -6.13 -13.94
CA LEU A 238 26.74 -7.45 -13.80
C LEU A 238 26.63 -8.32 -15.07
N GLU A 239 26.12 -7.76 -16.18
CA GLU A 239 25.89 -8.46 -17.47
C GLU A 239 25.00 -9.71 -17.33
N ARG A 240 24.10 -9.71 -16.32
CA ARG A 240 23.22 -10.87 -16.03
C ARG A 240 21.82 -10.75 -16.62
N LYS A 241 21.59 -9.73 -17.45
CA LYS A 241 20.32 -9.57 -18.18
C LYS A 241 20.03 -10.81 -19.03
N GLY A 242 18.80 -11.33 -18.90
CA GLY A 242 18.38 -12.56 -19.57
C GLY A 242 18.74 -13.86 -18.84
N SER A 243 19.77 -13.87 -17.98
CA SER A 243 20.12 -15.02 -17.13
C SER A 243 19.41 -14.98 -15.77
N VAL A 244 18.98 -13.78 -15.31
CA VAL A 244 18.21 -13.57 -14.08
C VAL A 244 16.79 -13.16 -14.44
N ARG A 245 15.80 -13.94 -14.03
CA ARG A 245 14.37 -13.62 -14.18
C ARG A 245 13.91 -12.69 -13.09
N ILE A 246 13.37 -11.52 -13.45
CA ILE A 246 12.89 -10.54 -12.48
C ILE A 246 11.37 -10.48 -12.50
N ILE A 247 10.77 -10.61 -11.30
CA ILE A 247 9.36 -10.30 -11.05
C ILE A 247 9.29 -9.17 -10.05
N ALA A 248 8.49 -8.15 -10.35
CA ALA A 248 8.39 -6.94 -9.55
C ALA A 248 6.94 -6.46 -9.40
N PHE A 249 6.75 -5.44 -8.60
CA PHE A 249 5.50 -4.71 -8.44
C PHE A 249 5.60 -3.32 -9.03
N ASP A 250 4.44 -2.78 -9.38
CA ASP A 250 4.16 -1.40 -9.74
C ASP A 250 4.77 -0.94 -11.08
N LEU A 251 3.85 -0.66 -12.02
CA LEU A 251 4.21 -0.15 -13.34
C LEU A 251 4.38 1.37 -13.30
N VAL A 252 5.53 1.80 -12.83
CA VAL A 252 5.97 3.21 -12.85
C VAL A 252 6.87 3.46 -14.08
N PRO A 253 7.18 4.72 -14.45
CA PRO A 253 7.96 4.99 -15.66
C PRO A 253 9.26 4.20 -15.78
N THR A 254 10.01 4.09 -14.69
CA THR A 254 11.29 3.36 -14.66
C THR A 254 11.14 1.85 -14.79
N THR A 255 10.17 1.25 -14.08
CA THR A 255 9.91 -0.20 -14.20
C THR A 255 9.28 -0.56 -15.54
N ARG A 256 8.48 0.34 -16.14
CA ARG A 256 7.99 0.19 -17.51
C ARG A 256 9.16 0.07 -18.50
N GLN A 257 10.12 0.99 -18.41
CA GLN A 257 11.33 0.93 -19.26
C GLN A 257 12.07 -0.40 -19.12
N MET A 258 12.21 -0.90 -17.88
CA MET A 258 12.88 -2.18 -17.62
C MET A 258 12.07 -3.40 -18.09
N LEU A 259 10.76 -3.31 -18.13
CA LEU A 259 9.90 -4.32 -18.74
C LEU A 259 10.01 -4.30 -20.27
N GLU A 260 9.91 -3.13 -20.89
CA GLU A 260 9.97 -2.97 -22.35
C GLU A 260 11.33 -3.36 -22.94
N ASN A 261 12.41 -3.10 -22.22
CA ASN A 261 13.76 -3.51 -22.63
C ASN A 261 14.08 -4.99 -22.29
N GLY A 262 13.17 -5.71 -21.61
CA GLY A 262 13.30 -7.14 -21.29
C GLY A 262 14.17 -7.46 -20.06
N THR A 263 14.54 -6.47 -19.24
CA THR A 263 15.23 -6.72 -17.95
C THR A 263 14.26 -7.30 -16.93
N ILE A 264 13.03 -6.76 -16.83
CA ILE A 264 11.96 -7.33 -16.02
C ILE A 264 11.14 -8.29 -16.87
N ALA A 265 10.84 -9.47 -16.33
CA ALA A 265 10.03 -10.47 -17.00
C ALA A 265 8.52 -10.29 -16.78
N ALA A 266 8.12 -9.82 -15.59
CA ALA A 266 6.72 -9.52 -15.28
C ALA A 266 6.60 -8.47 -14.17
N ILE A 267 5.54 -7.65 -14.26
CA ILE A 267 5.17 -6.67 -13.24
C ILE A 267 3.73 -6.91 -12.81
N ILE A 268 3.50 -6.95 -11.50
CA ILE A 268 2.18 -7.03 -10.90
C ILE A 268 1.73 -5.61 -10.57
N CYS A 269 0.66 -5.17 -11.22
CA CYS A 269 0.15 -3.81 -11.06
C CYS A 269 -0.89 -3.72 -9.95
N GLN A 270 -0.92 -2.58 -9.29
CA GLN A 270 -1.95 -2.15 -8.35
C GLN A 270 -2.77 -1.02 -8.98
N GLN A 271 -3.73 -0.50 -8.22
CA GLN A 271 -4.58 0.63 -8.63
C GLN A 271 -4.32 1.85 -7.72
N PRO A 272 -3.17 2.55 -7.85
CA PRO A 272 -2.76 3.58 -6.91
C PRO A 272 -3.76 4.75 -6.80
N LYS A 273 -4.31 5.24 -7.89
CA LYS A 273 -5.33 6.31 -7.87
C LYS A 273 -6.57 5.93 -7.05
N ILE A 274 -7.01 4.67 -7.16
CA ILE A 274 -8.14 4.16 -6.35
C ILE A 274 -7.73 4.07 -4.88
N GLN A 275 -6.51 3.65 -4.59
CA GLN A 275 -5.99 3.61 -3.22
C GLN A 275 -5.94 5.01 -2.59
N GLY A 276 -5.71 6.05 -3.37
CA GLY A 276 -5.77 7.44 -2.92
C GLY A 276 -7.20 7.97 -2.72
N SER A 277 -8.06 7.79 -3.72
CA SER A 277 -9.39 8.41 -3.75
C SER A 277 -10.44 7.68 -2.88
N LYS A 278 -10.40 6.35 -2.83
CA LYS A 278 -11.43 5.55 -2.16
C LYS A 278 -11.49 5.73 -0.64
N PRO A 279 -10.34 5.86 0.09
CA PRO A 279 -10.37 6.14 1.53
C PRO A 279 -11.14 7.41 1.88
N LEU A 280 -10.94 8.48 1.11
CA LEU A 280 -11.65 9.75 1.29
C LEU A 280 -13.15 9.60 1.03
N SER A 281 -13.53 8.84 -0.01
CA SER A 281 -14.92 8.53 -0.30
C SER A 281 -15.61 7.76 0.84
N LEU A 282 -14.89 6.79 1.45
CA LEU A 282 -15.41 6.00 2.58
C LEU A 282 -15.57 6.86 3.84
N LEU A 283 -14.56 7.68 4.16
CA LEU A 283 -14.64 8.60 5.30
C LEU A 283 -15.79 9.60 5.12
N PHE A 284 -15.89 10.22 3.95
CA PHE A 284 -16.97 11.17 3.66
C PHE A 284 -18.34 10.52 3.79
N ALA A 285 -18.53 9.33 3.20
CA ALA A 285 -19.80 8.61 3.29
C ALA A 285 -20.15 8.14 4.72
N TYR A 286 -19.17 7.88 5.56
CA TYR A 286 -19.36 7.50 6.96
C TYR A 286 -19.78 8.70 7.83
N LEU A 287 -19.26 9.89 7.52
CA LEU A 287 -19.47 11.12 8.31
C LEU A 287 -20.72 11.90 7.92
N THR A 288 -21.31 11.60 6.75
CA THR A 288 -22.53 12.25 6.21
C THR A 288 -23.73 11.34 6.20
#